data_068923190d98b0d9000434e79105e678
#
_entry.id   068923190d98b0d9000434e79105e678
#
_cell.length_a   1.000
_cell.length_b   1.000
_cell.length_c   1.000
_cell.angle_alpha   90.00
_cell.angle_beta   90.00
_cell.angle_gamma   90.00
#
_symmetry.space_group_name_H-M   'P 1'
#
loop_
_entity.id
_entity.type
_entity.pdbx_description
1 polymer ?
#
loop_
_entity_poly.entity_id
_entity_poly.type
_entity_poly.pdbx_seq_one_letter_code
_entity_poly.pdbx_strand_id
1 'polypeptide(L)'
;MRYRILFLLSLWTWAVFAENVSREEASRIAMEFMNRHPSRGGVKELRMVYDGVTGLARSTGEAPALYVFDNPNGKGFVIVAGDDIAAPVLGYSYETDFPEGTLPPNVEGWLQSLEKQINDGRKYGVAPGLSSRSALPKGEVLVQLETALWNQGTPYNQFCPKLTDGGYDGGFPPTGCVITATAIVMYYHRWPEKGVGTLPEYTFGPNETVVPAVELGHVYNWDQMLPEYHSGKYTIEEGEQVARLMADLGVMLQAQYDASGTSAFTFQIGQLLSTYMGYDKSAYEYNRYELPEEDWHLLMTKELQEGRPIIYSGSNESAGHAFVLDGFTTDRYYSINWGWGGYCNGFFLLNALVPSGSGVGGNDDHYNFNQSAVVGLKPDEGGDYVERIMLGGTGLSTPAETIERNQPFTLLTDWVGNRGGTVFNGTILWALTDREGKIKEELATLSYNGLKPGWGWGDVQRTCTITVPMAIGDRIRIFYKSDRTPEWTVIKAGEDCTWELLVTDEFTIEESTVVRYHKPEGTLEVTTKEGVAVQLLSEAGVPLGECCSSEGVKTVIRTQGLPAGTYVLQLKKTFEDCQVRIKLGDSSSTN
;
A
#
# COMPACT_ATOMS: atom_id res chain seq x y z
N MET A 1 6.76 34.47 -62.97
CA MET A 1 6.02 33.38 -62.30
C MET A 1 6.95 32.64 -61.36
N ARG A 2 6.82 32.85 -60.07
CA ARG A 2 7.60 32.14 -59.05
C ARG A 2 6.62 31.23 -58.29
N TYR A 3 6.71 29.92 -58.47
CA TYR A 3 5.98 28.92 -57.73
C TYR A 3 6.62 28.76 -56.34
N ARG A 4 5.87 29.05 -55.27
CA ARG A 4 6.20 28.66 -53.91
C ARG A 4 5.59 27.28 -53.65
N ILE A 5 6.44 26.29 -53.47
CA ILE A 5 6.06 24.96 -52.98
C ILE A 5 5.92 25.06 -51.47
N LEU A 6 4.67 24.95 -50.99
CA LEU A 6 4.39 24.75 -49.57
C LEU A 6 4.64 23.27 -49.24
N PHE A 7 5.65 23.01 -48.44
CA PHE A 7 5.82 21.71 -47.77
C PHE A 7 4.85 21.69 -46.59
N LEU A 8 3.76 20.92 -46.71
CA LEU A 8 2.94 20.51 -45.61
C LEU A 8 3.70 19.42 -44.83
N LEU A 9 4.33 19.78 -43.72
CA LEU A 9 4.78 18.83 -42.70
C LEU A 9 3.53 18.33 -41.98
N SER A 10 3.04 17.16 -42.38
CA SER A 10 2.07 16.40 -41.55
C SER A 10 2.81 15.90 -40.34
N LEU A 11 2.63 16.57 -39.19
CA LEU A 11 2.95 16.04 -37.88
C LEU A 11 2.01 14.87 -37.62
N TRP A 12 2.45 13.66 -37.90
CA TRP A 12 1.83 12.46 -37.37
C TRP A 12 2.18 12.42 -35.88
N THR A 13 1.24 12.80 -35.05
CA THR A 13 1.27 12.44 -33.63
C THR A 13 1.08 10.93 -33.54
N TRP A 14 2.15 10.22 -33.31
CA TRP A 14 2.08 8.81 -32.97
C TRP A 14 1.41 8.74 -31.59
N ALA A 15 0.16 8.28 -31.55
CA ALA A 15 -0.42 7.81 -30.30
C ALA A 15 0.44 6.61 -29.88
N VAL A 16 1.18 6.76 -28.79
CA VAL A 16 1.99 5.69 -28.23
C VAL A 16 1.02 4.81 -27.46
N PHE A 17 0.61 3.71 -28.09
CA PHE A 17 -0.15 2.66 -27.41
C PHE A 17 0.82 1.79 -26.63
N ALA A 18 0.34 1.27 -25.51
CA ALA A 18 1.03 0.22 -24.76
C ALA A 18 1.28 -1.00 -25.67
N GLU A 19 2.48 -1.55 -25.63
CA GLU A 19 2.85 -2.72 -26.43
C GLU A 19 3.17 -3.90 -25.52
N ASN A 20 2.56 -5.05 -25.83
CA ASN A 20 2.91 -6.28 -25.15
C ASN A 20 4.38 -6.65 -25.41
N VAL A 21 5.08 -7.02 -24.36
CA VAL A 21 6.45 -7.54 -24.43
C VAL A 21 6.38 -9.02 -24.82
N SER A 22 6.99 -9.39 -25.94
CA SER A 22 7.04 -10.80 -26.34
C SER A 22 7.97 -11.61 -25.44
N ARG A 23 7.81 -12.95 -25.46
CA ARG A 23 8.69 -13.85 -24.71
C ARG A 23 10.15 -13.70 -25.10
N GLU A 24 10.43 -13.52 -26.39
CA GLU A 24 11.77 -13.32 -26.93
C GLU A 24 12.37 -12.01 -26.42
N GLU A 25 11.59 -10.94 -26.42
CA GLU A 25 12.01 -9.66 -25.91
C GLU A 25 12.21 -9.68 -24.38
N ALA A 26 11.31 -10.32 -23.64
CA ALA A 26 11.46 -10.53 -22.20
C ALA A 26 12.73 -11.33 -21.87
N SER A 27 13.03 -12.38 -22.63
CA SER A 27 14.27 -13.15 -22.48
C SER A 27 15.52 -12.30 -22.76
N ARG A 28 15.47 -11.41 -23.77
CA ARG A 28 16.56 -10.47 -24.07
C ARG A 28 16.78 -9.49 -22.91
N ILE A 29 15.70 -8.90 -22.38
CA ILE A 29 15.74 -8.00 -21.22
C ILE A 29 16.36 -8.72 -20.02
N ALA A 30 15.88 -9.93 -19.72
CA ALA A 30 16.38 -10.76 -18.64
C ALA A 30 17.89 -11.03 -18.74
N MET A 31 18.35 -11.48 -19.91
CA MET A 31 19.75 -11.76 -20.16
C MET A 31 20.63 -10.50 -20.08
N GLU A 32 20.17 -9.39 -20.61
CA GLU A 32 20.89 -8.12 -20.53
C GLU A 32 21.02 -7.66 -19.08
N PHE A 33 19.92 -7.72 -18.31
CA PHE A 33 19.91 -7.32 -16.91
C PHE A 33 20.85 -8.18 -16.06
N MET A 34 20.71 -9.50 -16.11
CA MET A 34 21.51 -10.43 -15.31
C MET A 34 23.01 -10.36 -15.63
N ASN A 35 23.39 -9.96 -16.85
CA ASN A 35 24.79 -9.82 -17.25
C ASN A 35 25.39 -8.42 -16.99
N ARG A 36 24.64 -7.45 -16.47
CA ARG A 36 25.18 -6.12 -16.11
C ARG A 36 26.13 -6.13 -14.90
N HIS A 37 26.10 -7.18 -14.09
CA HIS A 37 26.99 -7.35 -12.93
C HIS A 37 28.04 -8.45 -13.17
N PRO A 38 29.11 -8.19 -13.95
CA PRO A 38 30.08 -9.21 -14.36
C PRO A 38 30.89 -9.82 -13.20
N SER A 39 30.93 -9.17 -12.03
CA SER A 39 31.59 -9.69 -10.82
C SER A 39 30.94 -10.97 -10.24
N ARG A 40 29.74 -11.34 -10.69
CA ARG A 40 28.99 -12.52 -10.24
C ARG A 40 29.02 -13.70 -11.23
N GLY A 41 29.85 -13.63 -12.27
CA GLY A 41 29.95 -14.67 -13.31
C GLY A 41 28.80 -14.53 -14.33
N GLY A 42 29.12 -14.24 -15.58
CA GLY A 42 28.11 -14.00 -16.63
C GLY A 42 27.14 -15.19 -16.77
N VAL A 43 25.85 -14.88 -16.79
CA VAL A 43 24.78 -15.86 -17.05
C VAL A 43 24.81 -16.20 -18.54
N LYS A 44 24.96 -17.48 -18.88
CA LYS A 44 25.02 -17.96 -20.28
C LYS A 44 23.65 -18.27 -20.86
N GLU A 45 22.75 -18.68 -20.00
CA GLU A 45 21.39 -19.13 -20.36
C GLU A 45 20.44 -18.82 -19.21
N LEU A 46 19.23 -18.42 -19.55
CA LEU A 46 18.11 -18.30 -18.64
C LEU A 46 16.95 -19.17 -19.12
N ARG A 47 16.30 -19.84 -18.19
CA ARG A 47 15.14 -20.67 -18.49
C ARG A 47 13.90 -19.98 -17.94
N MET A 48 12.86 -19.83 -18.75
CA MET A 48 11.56 -19.34 -18.30
C MET A 48 10.89 -20.42 -17.44
N VAL A 49 10.56 -20.07 -16.20
CA VAL A 49 9.94 -20.97 -15.22
C VAL A 49 8.50 -20.57 -14.87
N TYR A 50 8.09 -19.36 -15.23
CA TYR A 50 6.74 -18.87 -15.00
C TYR A 50 6.38 -17.80 -16.06
N ASP A 51 5.14 -17.82 -16.55
CA ASP A 51 4.63 -16.91 -17.59
C ASP A 51 3.28 -16.24 -17.21
N GLY A 52 2.96 -16.16 -15.92
CA GLY A 52 1.73 -15.53 -15.45
C GLY A 52 0.44 -16.23 -15.84
N VAL A 53 0.53 -17.45 -16.36
CA VAL A 53 -0.62 -18.19 -16.87
C VAL A 53 -0.97 -19.31 -15.91
N THR A 54 -1.67 -19.01 -14.83
CA THR A 54 -2.40 -20.05 -14.10
C THR A 54 -3.61 -20.47 -14.93
N GLY A 55 -3.67 -21.71 -15.36
CA GLY A 55 -4.75 -22.50 -15.97
C GLY A 55 -5.92 -21.86 -16.75
N LEU A 56 -6.33 -20.66 -16.40
CA LEU A 56 -7.47 -19.94 -16.97
C LEU A 56 -7.09 -19.01 -18.15
N ALA A 57 -5.93 -18.38 -18.14
CA ALA A 57 -5.55 -17.39 -19.16
C ALA A 57 -5.13 -18.03 -20.51
N ARG A 58 -4.72 -19.31 -20.54
CA ARG A 58 -4.49 -20.03 -21.81
C ARG A 58 -5.73 -20.12 -22.69
N SER A 59 -6.92 -19.93 -22.12
CA SER A 59 -8.19 -19.98 -22.86
C SER A 59 -8.61 -18.64 -23.47
N THR A 60 -8.05 -17.51 -23.02
CA THR A 60 -8.46 -16.14 -23.43
C THR A 60 -7.59 -15.56 -24.53
N GLY A 61 -6.41 -16.12 -24.81
CA GLY A 61 -5.47 -15.60 -25.82
C GLY A 61 -4.81 -14.26 -25.43
N GLU A 62 -4.89 -13.86 -24.17
CA GLU A 62 -4.24 -12.67 -23.64
C GLU A 62 -2.71 -12.89 -23.50
N ALA A 63 -1.93 -11.82 -23.73
CA ALA A 63 -0.50 -11.87 -23.52
C ALA A 63 -0.17 -11.95 -22.01
N PRO A 64 0.86 -12.73 -21.60
CA PRO A 64 1.31 -12.75 -20.22
C PRO A 64 1.56 -11.35 -19.64
N ALA A 65 1.19 -11.16 -18.38
CA ALA A 65 1.45 -9.89 -17.69
C ALA A 65 2.91 -9.77 -17.22
N LEU A 66 3.54 -10.91 -16.93
CA LEU A 66 4.96 -10.99 -16.58
C LEU A 66 5.55 -12.35 -16.95
N TYR A 67 6.88 -12.42 -16.93
CA TYR A 67 7.68 -13.61 -17.16
C TYR A 67 8.72 -13.76 -16.06
N VAL A 68 8.94 -14.97 -15.57
CA VAL A 68 10.04 -15.27 -14.65
C VAL A 68 11.06 -16.17 -15.33
N PHE A 69 12.31 -15.75 -15.29
CA PHE A 69 13.44 -16.49 -15.81
C PHE A 69 14.39 -16.85 -14.68
N ASP A 70 14.81 -18.10 -14.63
CA ASP A 70 15.73 -18.66 -13.66
C ASP A 70 17.05 -19.06 -14.33
N ASN A 71 18.15 -19.04 -13.57
CA ASN A 71 19.47 -19.43 -14.05
C ASN A 71 19.70 -20.95 -13.82
N PRO A 72 19.56 -21.80 -14.84
CA PRO A 72 19.67 -23.25 -14.67
C PRO A 72 21.09 -23.74 -14.33
N ASN A 73 22.10 -22.88 -14.49
CA ASN A 73 23.51 -23.23 -14.30
C ASN A 73 24.14 -22.54 -13.08
N GLY A 74 23.36 -21.94 -12.23
CA GLY A 74 23.83 -21.20 -11.07
C GLY A 74 22.68 -20.68 -10.24
N LYS A 75 22.93 -19.66 -9.46
CA LYS A 75 21.95 -18.94 -8.69
C LYS A 75 21.39 -17.74 -9.45
N GLY A 76 20.17 -17.36 -9.13
CA GLY A 76 19.56 -16.13 -9.57
C GLY A 76 18.37 -16.28 -10.50
N PHE A 77 17.44 -15.36 -10.35
CA PHE A 77 16.26 -15.22 -11.19
C PHE A 77 15.97 -13.76 -11.53
N VAL A 78 15.12 -13.54 -12.53
CA VAL A 78 14.63 -12.19 -12.88
C VAL A 78 13.18 -12.26 -13.34
N ILE A 79 12.38 -11.29 -12.89
CA ILE A 79 10.98 -11.11 -13.27
C ILE A 79 10.90 -9.93 -14.23
N VAL A 80 10.39 -10.17 -15.42
CA VAL A 80 10.28 -9.18 -16.50
C VAL A 80 8.81 -8.89 -16.76
N ALA A 81 8.44 -7.63 -16.89
CA ALA A 81 7.10 -7.22 -17.25
C ALA A 81 6.71 -7.71 -18.66
N GLY A 82 5.47 -8.12 -18.82
CA GLY A 82 4.90 -8.53 -20.11
C GLY A 82 4.27 -7.38 -20.90
N ASP A 83 4.46 -6.14 -20.43
CA ASP A 83 3.92 -4.95 -21.05
C ASP A 83 4.79 -3.71 -20.76
N ASP A 84 4.90 -2.79 -21.71
CA ASP A 84 5.74 -1.61 -21.59
C ASP A 84 5.13 -0.46 -20.76
N ILE A 85 3.91 -0.65 -20.23
CA ILE A 85 3.33 0.24 -19.21
C ILE A 85 4.01 0.09 -17.85
N ALA A 86 4.64 -1.06 -17.59
CA ALA A 86 5.33 -1.36 -16.35
C ALA A 86 6.85 -1.18 -16.47
N ALA A 87 7.54 -1.14 -15.33
CA ALA A 87 8.98 -1.20 -15.31
C ALA A 87 9.47 -2.52 -15.95
N PRO A 88 10.53 -2.50 -16.79
CA PRO A 88 10.94 -3.69 -17.55
C PRO A 88 11.38 -4.86 -16.67
N VAL A 89 11.92 -4.61 -15.48
CA VAL A 89 12.25 -5.61 -14.45
C VAL A 89 11.39 -5.32 -13.24
N LEU A 90 10.65 -6.31 -12.74
CA LEU A 90 9.77 -6.19 -11.57
C LEU A 90 10.42 -6.71 -10.30
N GLY A 91 11.36 -7.64 -10.45
CA GLY A 91 12.11 -8.20 -9.33
C GLY A 91 13.24 -9.10 -9.82
N TYR A 92 14.21 -9.35 -8.94
CA TYR A 92 15.36 -10.19 -9.26
C TYR A 92 16.07 -10.69 -7.99
N SER A 93 16.83 -11.76 -8.16
CA SER A 93 17.84 -12.22 -7.21
C SER A 93 19.07 -12.66 -7.96
N TYR A 94 20.23 -12.51 -7.32
CA TYR A 94 21.48 -13.11 -7.77
C TYR A 94 21.92 -14.30 -6.89
N GLU A 95 21.22 -14.53 -5.80
CA GLU A 95 21.64 -15.44 -4.73
C GLU A 95 20.68 -16.60 -4.49
N THR A 96 19.43 -16.44 -4.90
CA THR A 96 18.39 -17.44 -4.73
C THR A 96 17.80 -17.83 -6.08
N ASP A 97 17.28 -19.04 -6.15
CA ASP A 97 16.61 -19.56 -7.35
C ASP A 97 15.10 -19.32 -7.27
N PHE A 98 14.47 -19.32 -8.42
CA PHE A 98 13.02 -19.32 -8.50
C PHE A 98 12.51 -20.75 -8.73
N PRO A 99 11.58 -21.26 -7.89
CA PRO A 99 11.17 -22.66 -7.96
C PRO A 99 10.37 -23.00 -9.21
N GLU A 100 10.53 -24.24 -9.68
CA GLU A 100 9.57 -24.84 -10.58
C GLU A 100 8.46 -25.51 -9.75
N GLY A 101 7.20 -25.14 -10.02
CA GLY A 101 6.04 -25.77 -9.39
C GLY A 101 5.33 -24.87 -8.39
N THR A 102 4.97 -25.44 -7.22
CA THR A 102 4.19 -24.70 -6.22
C THR A 102 5.02 -23.61 -5.56
N LEU A 103 4.58 -22.36 -5.68
CA LEU A 103 5.20 -21.22 -5.03
C LEU A 103 4.78 -21.11 -3.57
N PRO A 104 5.62 -20.49 -2.71
CA PRO A 104 5.18 -20.02 -1.41
C PRO A 104 3.99 -19.08 -1.57
N PRO A 105 2.94 -19.19 -0.73
CA PRO A 105 1.70 -18.45 -0.92
C PRO A 105 1.88 -16.92 -0.99
N ASN A 106 2.82 -16.36 -0.22
CA ASN A 106 3.13 -14.93 -0.25
C ASN A 106 3.83 -14.48 -1.54
N VAL A 107 4.71 -15.32 -2.10
CA VAL A 107 5.35 -15.07 -3.40
C VAL A 107 4.32 -15.14 -4.51
N GLU A 108 3.47 -16.16 -4.49
CA GLU A 108 2.38 -16.32 -5.46
C GLU A 108 1.42 -15.13 -5.40
N GLY A 109 0.96 -14.76 -4.21
CA GLY A 109 0.09 -13.60 -4.01
C GLY A 109 0.73 -12.29 -4.48
N TRP A 110 2.04 -12.13 -4.27
CA TRP A 110 2.77 -10.95 -4.75
C TRP A 110 2.84 -10.89 -6.28
N LEU A 111 3.14 -12.00 -6.95
CA LEU A 111 3.14 -12.06 -8.41
C LEU A 111 1.75 -11.78 -9.00
N GLN A 112 0.70 -12.40 -8.44
CA GLN A 112 -0.68 -12.15 -8.85
C GLN A 112 -1.07 -10.67 -8.72
N SER A 113 -0.54 -9.97 -7.73
CA SER A 113 -0.71 -8.54 -7.57
C SER A 113 -0.07 -7.75 -8.70
N LEU A 114 1.18 -8.03 -9.01
CA LEU A 114 1.87 -7.37 -10.12
C LEU A 114 1.16 -7.64 -11.46
N GLU A 115 0.71 -8.88 -11.68
CA GLU A 115 -0.08 -9.26 -12.85
C GLU A 115 -1.40 -8.49 -12.95
N LYS A 116 -2.12 -8.38 -11.83
CA LYS A 116 -3.37 -7.62 -11.78
C LYS A 116 -3.14 -6.15 -12.12
N GLN A 117 -2.12 -5.51 -11.55
CA GLN A 117 -1.78 -4.12 -11.85
C GLN A 117 -1.51 -3.91 -13.34
N ILE A 118 -0.72 -4.79 -13.97
CA ILE A 118 -0.41 -4.70 -15.42
C ILE A 118 -1.67 -4.91 -16.24
N ASN A 119 -2.50 -5.90 -15.92
CA ASN A 119 -3.73 -6.19 -16.66
C ASN A 119 -4.75 -5.06 -16.51
N ASP A 120 -4.87 -4.45 -15.35
CA ASP A 120 -5.71 -3.28 -15.14
C ASP A 120 -5.16 -2.07 -15.92
N GLY A 121 -3.85 -1.87 -15.92
CA GLY A 121 -3.22 -0.84 -16.76
C GLY A 121 -3.54 -1.01 -18.25
N ARG A 122 -3.49 -2.22 -18.77
CA ARG A 122 -3.93 -2.56 -20.14
C ARG A 122 -5.39 -2.22 -20.39
N LYS A 123 -6.25 -2.66 -19.47
CA LYS A 123 -7.71 -2.47 -19.56
C LYS A 123 -8.12 -1.00 -19.56
N TYR A 124 -7.46 -0.19 -18.74
CA TYR A 124 -7.79 1.23 -18.60
C TYR A 124 -6.93 2.13 -19.50
N GLY A 125 -6.09 1.58 -20.36
CA GLY A 125 -5.31 2.32 -21.35
C GLY A 125 -4.24 3.22 -20.73
N VAL A 126 -3.56 2.73 -19.69
CA VAL A 126 -2.44 3.43 -19.08
C VAL A 126 -1.35 3.64 -20.13
N ALA A 127 -0.96 4.88 -20.36
CA ALA A 127 0.12 5.18 -21.29
C ALA A 127 1.47 4.73 -20.71
N PRO A 128 2.38 4.19 -21.54
CA PRO A 128 3.73 3.86 -21.08
C PRO A 128 4.41 5.08 -20.47
N GLY A 129 4.92 4.95 -19.25
CA GLY A 129 5.71 6.01 -18.63
C GLY A 129 6.99 6.27 -19.42
N LEU A 130 7.44 7.52 -19.49
CA LEU A 130 8.72 7.86 -20.15
C LEU A 130 9.91 7.10 -19.55
N SER A 131 9.81 6.66 -18.28
CA SER A 131 10.81 5.85 -17.58
C SER A 131 10.73 4.36 -17.89
N SER A 132 9.57 3.83 -18.33
CA SER A 132 9.40 2.40 -18.62
C SER A 132 10.18 1.93 -19.84
N ARG A 133 10.50 2.83 -20.78
CA ARG A 133 11.15 2.48 -22.05
C ARG A 133 12.67 2.61 -22.08
N SER A 134 13.31 3.22 -21.07
CA SER A 134 14.64 3.78 -21.37
C SER A 134 15.83 3.20 -20.62
N ALA A 135 15.71 2.57 -19.50
CA ALA A 135 16.89 2.01 -18.83
C ALA A 135 16.54 0.84 -17.92
N LEU A 136 17.20 -0.28 -18.14
CA LEU A 136 17.21 -1.34 -17.13
C LEU A 136 17.81 -0.80 -15.82
N PRO A 137 17.29 -1.19 -14.65
CA PRO A 137 17.77 -0.71 -13.36
C PRO A 137 19.25 -1.03 -13.16
N LYS A 138 19.95 -0.18 -12.43
CA LYS A 138 21.37 -0.40 -12.09
C LYS A 138 21.54 -1.45 -11.02
N GLY A 139 20.53 -1.59 -10.13
CA GLY A 139 20.54 -2.57 -9.05
C GLY A 139 21.63 -2.31 -8.00
N GLU A 140 22.07 -1.05 -7.84
CA GLU A 140 23.06 -0.70 -6.81
C GLU A 140 22.39 -0.72 -5.44
N VAL A 141 22.84 -1.64 -4.58
CA VAL A 141 22.34 -1.82 -3.23
C VAL A 141 22.85 -0.70 -2.35
N LEU A 142 21.96 0.05 -1.72
CA LEU A 142 22.28 1.11 -0.76
C LEU A 142 22.29 0.62 0.67
N VAL A 143 21.34 -0.25 1.01
CA VAL A 143 21.23 -0.89 2.33
C VAL A 143 20.88 -2.35 2.13
N GLN A 144 21.53 -3.22 2.91
CA GLN A 144 21.18 -4.63 3.07
C GLN A 144 21.43 -5.01 4.52
N LEU A 145 20.36 -5.34 5.25
CA LEU A 145 20.41 -5.83 6.61
C LEU A 145 20.48 -7.36 6.57
N GLU A 146 21.28 -7.95 7.44
CA GLU A 146 21.42 -9.40 7.51
C GLU A 146 20.32 -9.97 8.42
N THR A 147 19.17 -10.32 7.84
CA THR A 147 18.06 -10.96 8.54
C THR A 147 18.13 -12.48 8.45
N ALA A 148 17.55 -13.18 9.44
CA ALA A 148 17.56 -14.64 9.49
C ALA A 148 16.71 -15.26 8.38
N LEU A 149 17.19 -16.37 7.81
CA LEU A 149 16.47 -17.14 6.80
C LEU A 149 15.56 -18.18 7.47
N TRP A 150 14.54 -17.71 8.17
CA TRP A 150 13.62 -18.56 8.90
C TRP A 150 12.42 -18.98 8.07
N ASN A 151 11.74 -20.03 8.54
CA ASN A 151 10.63 -20.69 7.88
C ASN A 151 9.47 -20.91 8.88
N GLN A 152 8.39 -21.55 8.44
CA GLN A 152 7.15 -21.73 9.22
C GLN A 152 6.91 -23.17 9.68
N GLY A 153 7.65 -24.16 9.16
CA GLY A 153 7.57 -25.57 9.52
C GLY A 153 8.55 -25.94 10.65
N THR A 154 8.91 -27.24 10.73
CA THR A 154 9.91 -27.74 11.71
C THR A 154 11.29 -27.12 11.48
N PRO A 155 12.01 -26.62 12.54
CA PRO A 155 11.67 -26.75 13.97
C PRO A 155 10.76 -25.61 14.51
N TYR A 156 10.46 -24.59 13.74
CA TYR A 156 9.82 -23.35 14.20
C TYR A 156 8.44 -23.57 14.82
N ASN A 157 7.66 -24.53 14.31
CA ASN A 157 6.27 -24.77 14.70
C ASN A 157 6.08 -25.84 15.79
N GLN A 158 7.15 -26.44 16.32
CA GLN A 158 7.05 -27.62 17.19
C GLN A 158 6.36 -27.33 18.54
N PHE A 159 6.20 -26.08 18.93
CA PHE A 159 5.43 -25.65 20.12
C PHE A 159 4.10 -24.96 19.78
N CYS A 160 3.70 -24.93 18.51
CA CYS A 160 2.36 -24.53 18.13
C CYS A 160 1.32 -25.55 18.65
N PRO A 161 0.05 -25.15 18.87
CA PRO A 161 -1.02 -26.08 19.20
C PRO A 161 -1.18 -27.16 18.14
N LYS A 162 -1.32 -28.44 18.56
CA LYS A 162 -1.62 -29.51 17.60
C LYS A 162 -3.05 -29.41 17.11
N LEU A 163 -3.23 -29.60 15.82
CA LEU A 163 -4.55 -29.63 15.19
C LEU A 163 -5.14 -31.05 15.27
N THR A 164 -6.46 -31.12 15.54
CA THR A 164 -7.18 -32.40 15.70
C THR A 164 -7.48 -33.09 14.38
N ASP A 165 -7.53 -32.36 13.28
CA ASP A 165 -7.91 -32.78 11.93
C ASP A 165 -6.72 -32.96 10.98
N GLY A 166 -5.54 -33.06 11.54
CA GLY A 166 -4.28 -33.17 10.79
C GLY A 166 -3.59 -31.83 10.63
N GLY A 167 -2.28 -31.83 10.81
CA GLY A 167 -1.46 -30.62 10.73
C GLY A 167 -0.62 -30.57 9.47
N TYR A 168 0.01 -29.46 9.25
CA TYR A 168 0.94 -29.22 8.17
C TYR A 168 2.20 -30.10 8.30
N ASP A 169 2.77 -30.19 9.49
CA ASP A 169 4.02 -30.90 9.76
C ASP A 169 3.92 -31.66 11.11
N GLY A 170 3.84 -32.98 11.05
CA GLY A 170 3.72 -33.81 12.26
C GLY A 170 2.49 -33.56 13.12
N GLY A 171 1.43 -32.95 12.58
CA GLY A 171 0.20 -32.57 13.27
C GLY A 171 0.22 -31.12 13.76
N PHE A 172 1.27 -30.35 13.47
CA PHE A 172 1.36 -28.94 13.81
C PHE A 172 0.96 -28.05 12.62
N PRO A 173 0.33 -26.90 12.83
CA PRO A 173 0.14 -25.88 11.80
C PRO A 173 1.47 -25.18 11.49
N PRO A 174 1.60 -24.47 10.34
CA PRO A 174 2.70 -23.52 10.16
C PRO A 174 2.61 -22.40 11.20
N THR A 175 3.74 -21.79 11.59
CA THR A 175 3.76 -20.66 12.54
C THR A 175 2.93 -19.47 12.06
N GLY A 176 2.87 -19.27 10.75
CA GLY A 176 2.22 -18.12 10.10
C GLY A 176 3.20 -17.00 9.74
N CYS A 177 2.91 -16.31 8.65
CA CYS A 177 3.81 -15.31 8.08
C CYS A 177 4.04 -14.10 9.01
N VAL A 178 3.00 -13.65 9.74
CA VAL A 178 3.11 -12.51 10.66
C VAL A 178 4.02 -12.85 11.84
N ILE A 179 3.85 -14.04 12.42
CA ILE A 179 4.67 -14.54 13.53
C ILE A 179 6.12 -14.67 13.08
N THR A 180 6.35 -15.30 11.92
CA THR A 180 7.68 -15.52 11.38
C THR A 180 8.39 -14.20 11.07
N ALA A 181 7.71 -13.24 10.42
CA ALA A 181 8.27 -11.92 10.16
C ALA A 181 8.63 -11.17 11.45
N THR A 182 7.75 -11.23 12.47
CA THR A 182 8.01 -10.62 13.78
C THR A 182 9.21 -11.26 14.45
N ALA A 183 9.32 -12.58 14.44
CA ALA A 183 10.44 -13.32 15.02
C ALA A 183 11.77 -13.00 14.32
N ILE A 184 11.78 -12.88 13.00
CA ILE A 184 12.96 -12.49 12.21
C ILE A 184 13.47 -11.11 12.65
N VAL A 185 12.56 -10.13 12.81
CA VAL A 185 12.92 -8.78 13.29
C VAL A 185 13.45 -8.82 14.72
N MET A 186 12.83 -9.61 15.60
CA MET A 186 13.32 -9.78 16.97
C MET A 186 14.69 -10.44 17.03
N TYR A 187 14.95 -11.45 16.22
CA TYR A 187 16.27 -12.08 16.11
C TYR A 187 17.32 -11.12 15.55
N TYR A 188 16.99 -10.29 14.59
CA TYR A 188 17.88 -9.25 14.06
C TYR A 188 18.36 -8.31 15.18
N HIS A 189 17.45 -7.87 16.05
CA HIS A 189 17.77 -7.03 17.20
C HIS A 189 18.38 -7.80 18.38
N ARG A 190 18.26 -9.13 18.41
CA ARG A 190 18.58 -9.99 19.57
C ARG A 190 17.95 -9.47 20.86
N TRP A 191 16.68 -9.11 20.79
CA TRP A 191 15.93 -8.42 21.82
C TRP A 191 14.50 -8.97 21.96
N PRO A 192 13.95 -9.06 23.21
CA PRO A 192 14.58 -8.79 24.51
C PRO A 192 15.39 -9.99 25.03
N GLU A 193 16.09 -9.82 26.14
CA GLU A 193 16.64 -10.98 26.88
C GLU A 193 15.50 -11.89 27.39
N LYS A 194 14.38 -11.27 27.85
CA LYS A 194 13.18 -11.95 28.29
C LYS A 194 11.96 -11.04 28.17
N GLY A 195 10.80 -11.62 27.88
CA GLY A 195 9.52 -10.92 27.93
C GLY A 195 9.04 -10.67 29.35
N VAL A 196 8.01 -9.83 29.51
CA VAL A 196 7.41 -9.48 30.82
C VAL A 196 5.90 -9.66 30.80
N GLY A 197 5.33 -10.00 31.97
CA GLY A 197 3.89 -10.15 32.15
C GLY A 197 3.34 -11.49 31.66
N THR A 198 2.03 -11.57 31.51
CA THR A 198 1.31 -12.79 31.12
C THR A 198 0.56 -12.54 29.82
N LEU A 199 0.84 -13.32 28.80
CA LEU A 199 0.06 -13.36 27.56
C LEU A 199 -1.29 -14.00 27.85
N PRO A 200 -2.41 -13.38 27.44
CA PRO A 200 -3.74 -13.86 27.81
C PRO A 200 -4.11 -15.15 27.07
N GLU A 201 -4.91 -15.97 27.74
CA GLU A 201 -5.61 -17.10 27.09
C GLU A 201 -6.53 -16.58 25.98
N TYR A 202 -6.63 -17.35 24.90
CA TYR A 202 -7.56 -17.08 23.80
C TYR A 202 -8.03 -18.37 23.13
N THR A 203 -9.00 -18.26 22.24
CA THR A 203 -9.51 -19.39 21.44
C THR A 203 -9.31 -19.12 19.96
N PHE A 204 -9.16 -20.19 19.17
CA PHE A 204 -9.07 -20.08 17.71
C PHE A 204 -9.90 -21.17 17.01
N GLY A 205 -10.23 -20.90 15.75
CA GLY A 205 -10.93 -21.83 14.86
C GLY A 205 -12.40 -22.04 15.24
N PRO A 206 -13.15 -22.81 14.42
CA PRO A 206 -14.58 -23.04 14.60
C PRO A 206 -14.91 -23.91 15.81
N ASN A 207 -13.95 -24.67 16.33
CA ASN A 207 -14.10 -25.53 17.50
C ASN A 207 -13.71 -24.82 18.80
N GLU A 208 -13.43 -23.51 18.76
CA GLU A 208 -13.00 -22.71 19.92
C GLU A 208 -11.84 -23.36 20.70
N THR A 209 -10.82 -23.86 19.95
CA THR A 209 -9.65 -24.49 20.56
C THR A 209 -8.94 -23.51 21.47
N VAL A 210 -8.81 -23.86 22.74
CA VAL A 210 -8.20 -23.00 23.76
C VAL A 210 -6.68 -23.03 23.63
N VAL A 211 -6.07 -21.85 23.56
CA VAL A 211 -4.64 -21.64 23.76
C VAL A 211 -4.44 -21.04 25.14
N PRO A 212 -3.74 -21.74 26.04
CA PRO A 212 -3.62 -21.28 27.42
C PRO A 212 -2.77 -20.02 27.54
N ALA A 213 -3.00 -19.27 28.62
CA ALA A 213 -2.17 -18.14 28.98
C ALA A 213 -0.71 -18.56 29.18
N VAL A 214 0.22 -17.69 28.79
CA VAL A 214 1.68 -17.91 28.94
C VAL A 214 2.27 -16.85 29.84
N GLU A 215 2.88 -17.26 30.95
CA GLU A 215 3.68 -16.38 31.79
C GLU A 215 5.06 -16.22 31.15
N LEU A 216 5.38 -14.98 30.76
CA LEU A 216 6.68 -14.61 30.21
C LEU A 216 7.73 -14.47 31.33
N GLY A 217 9.01 -14.42 30.98
CA GLY A 217 10.11 -14.27 31.95
C GLY A 217 11.22 -15.31 31.77
N HIS A 218 11.01 -16.30 30.92
CA HIS A 218 12.11 -17.16 30.46
C HIS A 218 13.05 -16.36 29.53
N VAL A 219 14.29 -16.78 29.49
CA VAL A 219 15.35 -16.14 28.69
C VAL A 219 15.24 -16.63 27.25
N TYR A 220 15.25 -15.71 26.30
CA TYR A 220 15.48 -16.00 24.90
C TYR A 220 16.98 -16.06 24.64
N ASN A 221 17.49 -17.26 24.46
CA ASN A 221 18.92 -17.46 24.24
C ASN A 221 19.28 -17.22 22.77
N TRP A 222 19.44 -15.95 22.41
CA TRP A 222 19.71 -15.52 21.03
C TRP A 222 20.95 -16.15 20.41
N ASP A 223 21.97 -16.47 21.21
CA ASP A 223 23.21 -17.10 20.75
C ASP A 223 23.03 -18.59 20.38
N GLN A 224 21.97 -19.22 20.88
CA GLN A 224 21.58 -20.59 20.51
C GLN A 224 20.56 -20.63 19.36
N MET A 225 20.01 -19.49 18.94
CA MET A 225 19.19 -19.42 17.74
C MET A 225 20.10 -19.29 16.52
N LEU A 226 19.87 -20.14 15.52
CA LEU A 226 20.66 -20.12 14.29
C LEU A 226 20.04 -19.16 13.26
N PRO A 227 20.85 -18.54 12.38
CA PRO A 227 20.34 -17.67 11.31
C PRO A 227 19.52 -18.44 10.26
N GLU A 228 19.73 -19.76 10.15
CA GLU A 228 18.97 -20.68 9.30
C GLU A 228 18.98 -22.09 9.89
N TYR A 229 17.94 -22.89 9.59
CA TYR A 229 17.81 -24.25 10.10
C TYR A 229 17.65 -25.23 8.95
N HIS A 230 18.65 -26.09 8.79
CA HIS A 230 18.63 -27.18 7.85
C HIS A 230 18.47 -28.52 8.57
N SER A 231 17.66 -29.42 8.03
CA SER A 231 17.43 -30.74 8.62
C SER A 231 18.77 -31.46 8.92
N GLY A 232 18.91 -31.91 10.18
CA GLY A 232 20.12 -32.58 10.65
C GLY A 232 21.36 -31.68 10.85
N LYS A 233 21.19 -30.34 10.81
CA LYS A 233 22.27 -29.35 11.01
C LYS A 233 22.11 -28.51 12.27
N TYR A 234 21.15 -28.81 13.12
CA TYR A 234 20.92 -28.15 14.40
C TYR A 234 20.60 -29.17 15.49
N THR A 235 20.87 -28.81 16.75
CA THR A 235 20.54 -29.61 17.92
C THR A 235 19.07 -29.44 18.31
N ILE A 236 18.58 -30.33 19.16
CA ILE A 236 17.21 -30.20 19.71
C ILE A 236 17.06 -28.86 20.45
N GLU A 237 18.06 -28.51 21.26
CA GLU A 237 18.08 -27.30 22.08
C GLU A 237 18.03 -26.03 21.20
N GLU A 238 18.81 -25.97 20.11
CA GLU A 238 18.76 -24.85 19.15
C GLU A 238 17.39 -24.74 18.48
N GLY A 239 16.77 -25.86 18.09
CA GLY A 239 15.42 -25.90 17.55
C GLY A 239 14.36 -25.45 18.55
N GLU A 240 14.50 -25.83 19.84
CA GLU A 240 13.56 -25.42 20.90
C GLU A 240 13.64 -23.91 21.19
N GLN A 241 14.81 -23.27 21.05
CA GLN A 241 14.93 -21.82 21.25
C GLN A 241 14.08 -21.03 20.26
N VAL A 242 14.20 -21.30 18.97
CA VAL A 242 13.42 -20.61 17.95
C VAL A 242 11.93 -20.95 18.04
N ALA A 243 11.59 -22.20 18.32
CA ALA A 243 10.21 -22.63 18.47
C ALA A 243 9.53 -21.97 19.68
N ARG A 244 10.25 -21.74 20.76
CA ARG A 244 9.75 -21.02 21.95
C ARG A 244 9.36 -19.60 21.58
N LEU A 245 10.26 -18.88 20.91
CA LEU A 245 9.98 -17.52 20.44
C LEU A 245 8.74 -17.49 19.54
N MET A 246 8.65 -18.41 18.56
CA MET A 246 7.49 -18.49 17.65
C MET A 246 6.19 -18.77 18.39
N ALA A 247 6.19 -19.68 19.38
CA ALA A 247 5.01 -20.00 20.15
C ALA A 247 4.54 -18.82 21.00
N ASP A 248 5.45 -18.13 21.68
CA ASP A 248 5.12 -16.95 22.48
C ASP A 248 4.54 -15.83 21.62
N LEU A 249 5.11 -15.58 20.44
CA LEU A 249 4.58 -14.62 19.49
C LEU A 249 3.21 -15.03 18.95
N GLY A 250 2.99 -16.34 18.73
CA GLY A 250 1.68 -16.86 18.34
C GLY A 250 0.61 -16.58 19.38
N VAL A 251 0.93 -16.77 20.68
CA VAL A 251 0.01 -16.42 21.77
C VAL A 251 -0.16 -14.90 21.89
N MET A 252 0.92 -14.14 21.81
CA MET A 252 0.90 -12.69 21.91
C MET A 252 0.00 -12.05 20.83
N LEU A 253 0.09 -12.55 19.59
CA LEU A 253 -0.66 -12.05 18.44
C LEU A 253 -2.02 -12.75 18.24
N GLN A 254 -2.40 -13.66 19.15
CA GLN A 254 -3.65 -14.44 19.11
C GLN A 254 -3.84 -15.14 17.75
N ALA A 255 -2.81 -15.87 17.33
CA ALA A 255 -2.75 -16.54 16.04
C ALA A 255 -3.94 -17.46 15.79
N GLN A 256 -4.54 -17.37 14.62
CA GLN A 256 -5.61 -18.27 14.17
C GLN A 256 -4.95 -19.41 13.40
N TYR A 257 -4.67 -20.50 14.11
CA TYR A 257 -3.95 -21.65 13.59
C TYR A 257 -4.84 -22.50 12.67
N ASP A 258 -4.32 -22.82 11.48
CA ASP A 258 -4.96 -23.71 10.52
C ASP A 258 -3.91 -24.51 9.76
N ALA A 259 -4.27 -25.71 9.29
CA ALA A 259 -3.36 -26.59 8.57
C ALA A 259 -2.89 -26.03 7.21
N SER A 260 -3.72 -25.21 6.59
CA SER A 260 -3.42 -24.55 5.30
C SER A 260 -2.65 -23.24 5.45
N GLY A 261 -2.69 -22.63 6.63
CA GLY A 261 -2.00 -21.36 6.91
C GLY A 261 -2.48 -20.71 8.20
N THR A 262 -1.58 -20.23 9.01
CA THR A 262 -1.89 -19.53 10.27
C THR A 262 -1.94 -18.03 10.01
N SER A 263 -2.99 -17.36 10.48
CA SER A 263 -3.18 -15.92 10.31
C SER A 263 -3.08 -15.16 11.64
N ALA A 264 -2.61 -13.92 11.57
CA ALA A 264 -2.60 -12.94 12.65
C ALA A 264 -2.63 -11.53 12.07
N PHE A 265 -2.92 -10.53 12.90
CA PHE A 265 -3.01 -9.14 12.47
C PHE A 265 -1.71 -8.38 12.75
N THR A 266 -1.22 -7.63 11.75
CA THR A 266 0.00 -6.83 11.84
C THR A 266 -0.17 -5.55 12.67
N PHE A 267 -1.36 -4.96 12.67
CA PHE A 267 -1.63 -3.69 13.36
C PHE A 267 -1.38 -3.71 14.88
N GLN A 268 -1.35 -4.90 15.49
CA GLN A 268 -1.12 -5.05 16.94
C GLN A 268 0.37 -5.19 17.29
N ILE A 269 1.24 -5.48 16.32
CA ILE A 269 2.64 -5.84 16.58
C ILE A 269 3.35 -4.77 17.41
N GLY A 270 3.32 -3.52 16.99
CA GLY A 270 4.02 -2.43 17.68
C GLY A 270 3.60 -2.30 19.15
N GLN A 271 2.28 -2.29 19.41
CA GLN A 271 1.74 -2.20 20.76
C GLN A 271 2.09 -3.41 21.63
N LEU A 272 1.94 -4.61 21.09
CA LEU A 272 2.18 -5.84 21.86
C LEU A 272 3.67 -6.04 22.15
N LEU A 273 4.55 -5.76 21.17
CA LEU A 273 5.99 -5.77 21.40
C LEU A 273 6.42 -4.73 22.45
N SER A 274 5.85 -3.54 22.44
CA SER A 274 6.16 -2.54 23.48
C SER A 274 5.62 -2.95 24.86
N THR A 275 4.50 -3.65 24.92
CA THR A 275 3.88 -4.08 26.17
C THR A 275 4.62 -5.26 26.81
N TYR A 276 5.00 -6.25 26.01
CA TYR A 276 5.48 -7.53 26.51
C TYR A 276 6.97 -7.78 26.25
N MET A 277 7.55 -7.16 25.24
CA MET A 277 8.90 -7.46 24.75
C MET A 277 9.86 -6.25 24.84
N GLY A 278 9.47 -5.18 25.52
CA GLY A 278 10.34 -4.03 25.75
C GLY A 278 10.81 -3.34 24.47
N TYR A 279 9.97 -3.32 23.44
CA TYR A 279 10.19 -2.52 22.24
C TYR A 279 9.72 -1.07 22.45
N ASP A 280 10.24 -0.16 21.62
CA ASP A 280 9.90 1.25 21.68
C ASP A 280 8.43 1.48 21.37
N LYS A 281 7.81 2.37 22.12
CA LYS A 281 6.37 2.67 22.03
C LYS A 281 6.01 3.43 20.75
N SER A 282 6.98 3.99 20.05
CA SER A 282 6.76 4.66 18.77
C SER A 282 6.54 3.69 17.60
N ALA A 283 6.74 2.37 17.81
CA ALA A 283 6.48 1.36 16.79
C ALA A 283 4.97 1.27 16.48
N TYR A 284 4.61 1.40 15.21
CA TYR A 284 3.22 1.28 14.77
C TYR A 284 3.11 0.95 13.28
N GLU A 285 1.88 0.60 12.83
CA GLU A 285 1.60 0.28 11.45
C GLU A 285 1.08 1.48 10.67
N TYR A 286 1.70 1.76 9.52
CA TYR A 286 1.15 2.61 8.47
C TYR A 286 0.47 1.76 7.40
N ASN A 287 -0.65 2.23 6.87
CA ASN A 287 -1.20 1.69 5.63
C ASN A 287 -0.69 2.49 4.43
N ARG A 288 -0.52 1.83 3.29
CA ARG A 288 0.03 2.44 2.08
C ARG A 288 -0.74 3.69 1.61
N TYR A 289 -2.08 3.64 1.72
CA TYR A 289 -2.96 4.75 1.33
C TYR A 289 -2.85 6.00 2.21
N GLU A 290 -2.17 5.93 3.34
CA GLU A 290 -2.04 7.04 4.28
C GLU A 290 -1.02 8.09 3.84
N LEU A 291 -0.10 7.71 2.95
CA LEU A 291 1.01 8.54 2.51
C LEU A 291 1.10 8.57 0.98
N PRO A 292 1.42 9.73 0.40
CA PRO A 292 1.83 9.80 -1.00
C PRO A 292 3.01 8.86 -1.30
N GLU A 293 3.16 8.44 -2.56
CA GLU A 293 4.20 7.49 -3.00
C GLU A 293 5.61 7.88 -2.53
N GLU A 294 5.98 9.14 -2.68
CA GLU A 294 7.30 9.62 -2.30
C GLU A 294 7.52 9.58 -0.78
N ASP A 295 6.50 9.96 0.00
CA ASP A 295 6.57 9.94 1.47
C ASP A 295 6.61 8.49 1.99
N TRP A 296 5.88 7.57 1.34
CA TRP A 296 5.97 6.14 1.63
C TRP A 296 7.37 5.61 1.39
N HIS A 297 7.94 5.92 0.23
CA HIS A 297 9.31 5.52 -0.10
C HIS A 297 10.33 6.11 0.89
N LEU A 298 10.20 7.40 1.24
CA LEU A 298 11.05 8.05 2.24
C LEU A 298 10.95 7.38 3.61
N LEU A 299 9.74 7.00 4.04
CA LEU A 299 9.53 6.29 5.30
C LEU A 299 10.27 4.94 5.30
N MET A 300 10.06 4.11 4.25
CA MET A 300 10.71 2.80 4.15
C MET A 300 12.24 2.91 4.11
N THR A 301 12.77 3.81 3.28
CA THR A 301 14.22 3.97 3.15
C THR A 301 14.86 4.52 4.42
N LYS A 302 14.19 5.42 5.15
CA LYS A 302 14.66 5.93 6.43
C LYS A 302 14.77 4.81 7.47
N GLU A 303 13.76 3.96 7.61
CA GLU A 303 13.79 2.83 8.54
C GLU A 303 14.98 1.92 8.25
N LEU A 304 15.15 1.53 6.99
CA LEU A 304 16.23 0.66 6.58
C LEU A 304 17.62 1.30 6.76
N GLN A 305 17.77 2.60 6.47
CA GLN A 305 19.01 3.34 6.70
C GLN A 305 19.39 3.44 8.18
N GLU A 306 18.39 3.50 9.06
CA GLU A 306 18.57 3.50 10.50
C GLU A 306 18.74 2.09 11.09
N GLY A 307 18.86 1.05 10.24
CA GLY A 307 19.10 -0.34 10.63
C GLY A 307 17.86 -1.01 11.23
N ARG A 308 16.67 -0.60 10.84
CA ARG A 308 15.42 -1.21 11.29
C ARG A 308 14.74 -1.98 10.15
N PRO A 309 14.74 -3.32 10.19
CA PRO A 309 13.95 -4.13 9.28
C PRO A 309 12.46 -3.82 9.47
N ILE A 310 11.70 -3.86 8.38
CA ILE A 310 10.30 -3.48 8.36
C ILE A 310 9.46 -4.75 8.19
N ILE A 311 8.44 -4.95 9.03
CA ILE A 311 7.40 -5.95 8.76
C ILE A 311 6.43 -5.33 7.78
N TYR A 312 6.44 -5.84 6.57
CA TYR A 312 5.59 -5.37 5.48
C TYR A 312 4.49 -6.38 5.19
N SER A 313 3.31 -5.91 4.88
CA SER A 313 2.20 -6.79 4.51
C SER A 313 1.48 -6.30 3.27
N GLY A 314 0.86 -7.24 2.57
CA GLY A 314 -0.05 -6.99 1.49
C GLY A 314 -1.17 -8.02 1.50
N SER A 315 -2.36 -7.65 1.08
CA SER A 315 -3.50 -8.57 0.99
C SER A 315 -4.24 -8.41 -0.33
N ASN A 316 -4.89 -9.48 -0.74
CA ASN A 316 -5.89 -9.48 -1.78
C ASN A 316 -7.23 -9.97 -1.21
N GLU A 317 -8.25 -10.15 -2.04
CA GLU A 317 -9.58 -10.60 -1.61
C GLU A 317 -9.59 -11.97 -0.91
N SER A 318 -8.56 -12.80 -1.12
CA SER A 318 -8.51 -14.18 -0.63
C SER A 318 -7.50 -14.42 0.49
N ALA A 319 -6.42 -13.64 0.58
CA ALA A 319 -5.34 -13.87 1.53
C ALA A 319 -4.51 -12.62 1.81
N GLY A 320 -4.03 -12.48 3.05
CA GLY A 320 -3.02 -11.51 3.45
C GLY A 320 -1.68 -12.20 3.75
N HIS A 321 -0.57 -11.53 3.42
CA HIS A 321 0.77 -12.05 3.68
C HIS A 321 1.67 -10.98 4.28
N ALA A 322 2.45 -11.38 5.29
CA ALA A 322 3.49 -10.55 5.90
C ALA A 322 4.88 -11.11 5.55
N PHE A 323 5.85 -10.21 5.43
CA PHE A 323 7.25 -10.52 5.14
C PHE A 323 8.14 -9.38 5.67
N VAL A 324 9.46 -9.51 5.54
CA VAL A 324 10.40 -8.50 6.03
C VAL A 324 11.04 -7.77 4.86
N LEU A 325 11.02 -6.43 4.88
CA LEU A 325 11.90 -5.62 4.06
C LEU A 325 13.20 -5.41 4.85
N ASP A 326 14.31 -5.78 4.26
CA ASP A 326 15.63 -5.72 4.91
C ASP A 326 16.70 -5.00 4.09
N GLY A 327 16.32 -4.36 2.98
CA GLY A 327 17.24 -3.60 2.16
C GLY A 327 16.57 -2.86 1.01
N PHE A 328 17.34 -2.03 0.32
CA PHE A 328 16.86 -1.34 -0.89
C PHE A 328 18.00 -0.88 -1.80
N THR A 329 17.66 -0.60 -3.06
CA THR A 329 18.57 -0.13 -4.11
C THR A 329 18.32 1.32 -4.50
N THR A 330 19.25 1.90 -5.26
CA THR A 330 19.09 3.23 -5.89
C THR A 330 17.85 3.34 -6.79
N ASP A 331 17.40 2.23 -7.35
CA ASP A 331 16.29 2.16 -8.30
C ASP A 331 14.96 1.76 -7.63
N ARG A 332 14.87 1.90 -6.30
CA ARG A 332 13.67 1.63 -5.48
C ARG A 332 13.22 0.17 -5.45
N TYR A 333 14.11 -0.78 -5.68
CA TYR A 333 13.85 -2.17 -5.38
C TYR A 333 14.12 -2.41 -3.91
N TYR A 334 13.21 -3.14 -3.25
CA TYR A 334 13.36 -3.53 -1.85
C TYR A 334 13.77 -4.98 -1.76
N SER A 335 14.75 -5.26 -0.90
CA SER A 335 15.10 -6.62 -0.52
C SER A 335 13.99 -7.19 0.34
N ILE A 336 13.43 -8.31 -0.07
CA ILE A 336 12.34 -9.01 0.60
C ILE A 336 12.84 -10.35 1.13
N ASN A 337 12.69 -10.53 2.44
CA ASN A 337 12.79 -11.82 3.09
C ASN A 337 11.38 -12.36 3.33
N TRP A 338 10.99 -13.35 2.54
CA TRP A 338 9.63 -13.90 2.53
C TRP A 338 9.27 -14.74 3.76
N GLY A 339 10.25 -15.11 4.62
CA GLY A 339 10.02 -16.00 5.75
C GLY A 339 9.82 -17.46 5.35
N TRP A 340 10.48 -17.91 4.27
CA TRP A 340 10.43 -19.26 3.74
C TRP A 340 11.83 -19.89 3.61
N GLY A 341 12.69 -19.69 4.61
CA GLY A 341 14.02 -20.29 4.61
C GLY A 341 14.94 -19.70 3.54
N GLY A 342 14.76 -18.44 3.18
CA GLY A 342 15.51 -17.78 2.12
C GLY A 342 14.99 -18.03 0.70
N TYR A 343 13.96 -18.86 0.56
CA TYR A 343 13.43 -19.23 -0.74
C TYR A 343 12.77 -18.04 -1.44
N CYS A 344 13.11 -17.80 -2.70
CA CYS A 344 12.68 -16.64 -3.50
C CYS A 344 13.08 -15.27 -2.95
N ASN A 345 13.93 -15.17 -1.92
CA ASN A 345 14.39 -13.88 -1.44
C ASN A 345 15.11 -13.12 -2.56
N GLY A 346 14.90 -11.82 -2.63
CA GLY A 346 15.47 -10.99 -3.69
C GLY A 346 15.03 -9.55 -3.59
N PHE A 347 15.27 -8.79 -4.64
CA PHE A 347 14.90 -7.39 -4.77
C PHE A 347 13.67 -7.25 -5.65
N PHE A 348 12.64 -6.57 -5.17
CA PHE A 348 11.35 -6.43 -5.85
C PHE A 348 10.87 -4.97 -5.81
N LEU A 349 10.17 -4.58 -6.85
CA LEU A 349 9.34 -3.37 -6.78
C LEU A 349 8.11 -3.65 -5.91
N LEU A 350 7.71 -2.66 -5.14
CA LEU A 350 6.46 -2.75 -4.36
C LEU A 350 5.22 -2.57 -5.25
N ASN A 351 5.38 -1.97 -6.44
CA ASN A 351 4.35 -1.75 -7.44
C ASN A 351 4.87 -2.07 -8.84
N ALA A 352 4.03 -2.67 -9.70
CA ALA A 352 4.42 -2.93 -11.10
C ALA A 352 4.41 -1.66 -11.95
N LEU A 353 3.43 -0.78 -11.71
CA LEU A 353 3.30 0.47 -12.44
C LEU A 353 4.12 1.54 -11.74
N VAL A 354 5.09 2.09 -12.45
CA VAL A 354 5.86 3.24 -11.97
C VAL A 354 5.00 4.49 -12.19
N PRO A 355 4.64 5.25 -11.17
CA PRO A 355 3.94 6.51 -11.35
C PRO A 355 4.85 7.48 -12.09
N SER A 356 4.68 7.62 -13.40
CA SER A 356 5.18 8.79 -14.10
C SER A 356 4.23 9.94 -13.79
N GLY A 357 4.52 10.69 -12.74
CA GLY A 357 3.86 11.94 -12.38
C GLY A 357 2.33 11.89 -12.49
N SER A 358 1.66 11.86 -11.37
CA SER A 358 0.21 11.89 -11.19
C SER A 358 -0.55 10.55 -11.40
N GLY A 359 -0.73 9.86 -10.33
CA GLY A 359 -1.95 9.16 -9.94
C GLY A 359 -2.67 8.30 -10.98
N VAL A 360 -2.18 7.09 -11.21
CA VAL A 360 -3.03 6.02 -11.69
C VAL A 360 -3.01 4.93 -10.64
N GLY A 361 -4.08 4.80 -9.90
CA GLY A 361 -4.24 3.80 -8.86
C GLY A 361 -5.48 4.04 -8.03
N GLY A 362 -6.46 4.74 -8.55
CA GLY A 362 -7.76 4.88 -7.92
C GLY A 362 -8.76 3.95 -8.57
N ASN A 363 -8.80 2.70 -8.17
CA ASN A 363 -10.00 1.87 -8.22
C ASN A 363 -9.84 0.72 -7.21
N ASP A 364 -10.92 0.39 -6.55
CA ASP A 364 -11.11 -0.37 -5.31
C ASP A 364 -10.54 -1.81 -5.25
N ASP A 365 -9.73 -2.24 -6.22
CA ASP A 365 -9.28 -3.63 -6.35
C ASP A 365 -7.76 -3.82 -6.43
N HIS A 366 -6.95 -2.83 -6.02
CA HIS A 366 -5.50 -2.90 -6.17
C HIS A 366 -4.78 -3.31 -4.88
N TYR A 367 -3.76 -4.15 -5.00
CA TYR A 367 -2.85 -4.56 -3.93
C TYR A 367 -2.17 -3.39 -3.20
N ASN A 368 -2.14 -2.21 -3.80
CA ASN A 368 -1.61 -1.01 -3.20
C ASN A 368 -2.44 -0.51 -2.02
N PHE A 369 -3.75 -0.78 -2.01
CA PHE A 369 -4.64 -0.36 -0.92
C PHE A 369 -4.48 -1.18 0.34
N ASN A 370 -4.14 -2.45 0.18
CA ASN A 370 -4.02 -3.37 1.30
C ASN A 370 -2.57 -3.60 1.72
N GLN A 371 -1.65 -2.73 1.29
CA GLN A 371 -0.27 -2.77 1.78
C GLN A 371 -0.15 -2.00 3.08
N SER A 372 0.62 -2.56 4.02
CA SER A 372 0.96 -1.88 5.26
C SER A 372 2.40 -2.19 5.68
N ALA A 373 2.93 -1.35 6.57
CA ALA A 373 4.28 -1.47 7.09
C ALA A 373 4.31 -1.16 8.58
N VAL A 374 4.79 -2.10 9.39
CA VAL A 374 5.09 -1.84 10.80
C VAL A 374 6.51 -1.29 10.88
N VAL A 375 6.62 -0.05 11.33
CA VAL A 375 7.85 0.73 11.41
C VAL A 375 8.19 1.12 12.85
N GLY A 376 9.39 1.63 13.09
CA GLY A 376 9.84 2.02 14.43
C GLY A 376 10.18 0.83 15.32
N LEU A 377 10.35 -0.36 14.75
CA LEU A 377 10.67 -1.58 15.50
C LEU A 377 12.13 -1.53 15.96
N LYS A 378 12.34 -1.26 17.24
CA LYS A 378 13.65 -1.21 17.91
C LYS A 378 13.47 -1.45 19.41
N PRO A 379 14.54 -1.83 20.16
CA PRO A 379 14.53 -1.81 21.62
C PRO A 379 14.09 -0.46 22.17
N ASP A 380 13.44 -0.44 23.33
CA ASP A 380 12.89 0.79 23.95
C ASP A 380 13.99 1.82 24.21
N GLU A 381 13.90 2.96 23.57
CA GLU A 381 14.77 4.13 23.72
C GLU A 381 14.03 5.32 24.34
N GLY A 382 12.85 5.09 24.90
CA GLY A 382 12.04 6.11 25.55
C GLY A 382 11.12 6.89 24.61
N GLY A 383 10.79 6.33 23.45
CA GLY A 383 9.76 6.86 22.56
C GLY A 383 8.37 6.84 23.20
N ASP A 384 7.47 7.65 22.69
CA ASP A 384 6.07 7.66 23.14
C ASP A 384 5.16 7.08 22.06
N TYR A 385 3.99 6.62 22.49
CA TYR A 385 2.97 6.08 21.58
C TYR A 385 2.53 7.14 20.56
N VAL A 386 2.49 6.74 19.31
CA VAL A 386 1.89 7.54 18.25
C VAL A 386 0.37 7.45 18.38
N GLU A 387 -0.30 8.58 18.56
CA GLU A 387 -1.75 8.67 18.53
C GLU A 387 -2.18 9.03 17.11
N ARG A 388 -3.06 8.24 16.53
CA ARG A 388 -3.50 8.41 15.15
C ARG A 388 -4.92 7.94 14.96
N ILE A 389 -5.78 8.85 14.59
CA ILE A 389 -7.16 8.57 14.22
C ILE A 389 -7.30 8.78 12.71
N MET A 390 -7.92 7.83 12.02
CA MET A 390 -8.05 7.81 10.57
C MET A 390 -9.49 7.59 10.14
N LEU A 391 -9.84 8.10 8.97
CA LEU A 391 -11.05 7.73 8.25
C LEU A 391 -10.78 6.51 7.37
N GLY A 392 -11.80 5.69 7.19
CA GLY A 392 -11.79 4.54 6.30
C GLY A 392 -13.12 4.36 5.57
N GLY A 393 -13.21 3.33 4.75
CA GLY A 393 -14.36 3.10 3.88
C GLY A 393 -14.54 4.25 2.88
N THR A 394 -15.76 4.67 2.66
CA THR A 394 -16.08 5.83 1.78
C THR A 394 -15.81 7.18 2.46
N GLY A 395 -15.50 7.17 3.77
CA GLY A 395 -15.19 8.36 4.55
C GLY A 395 -16.38 9.23 4.90
N LEU A 396 -16.26 10.54 4.65
CA LEU A 396 -17.27 11.55 4.95
C LEU A 396 -18.17 11.80 3.74
N SER A 397 -19.48 11.74 3.93
CA SER A 397 -20.47 11.98 2.88
C SER A 397 -21.72 12.67 3.41
N THR A 398 -22.62 13.06 2.50
CA THR A 398 -23.93 13.59 2.83
C THR A 398 -24.94 13.17 1.75
N PRO A 399 -26.17 12.79 2.13
CA PRO A 399 -27.23 12.55 1.16
C PRO A 399 -27.85 13.86 0.64
N ALA A 400 -27.50 15.01 1.22
CA ALA A 400 -28.01 16.31 0.78
C ALA A 400 -27.39 16.69 -0.57
N GLU A 401 -28.20 17.04 -1.56
CA GLU A 401 -27.73 17.55 -2.85
C GLU A 401 -27.03 18.91 -2.69
N THR A 402 -27.56 19.73 -1.78
CA THR A 402 -27.02 21.05 -1.43
C THR A 402 -27.08 21.25 0.07
N ILE A 403 -26.07 21.94 0.62
CA ILE A 403 -26.03 22.34 2.03
C ILE A 403 -26.36 23.83 2.09
N GLU A 404 -27.53 24.16 2.66
CA GLU A 404 -27.97 25.54 2.81
C GLU A 404 -27.80 26.04 4.23
N ARG A 405 -27.44 27.31 4.36
CA ARG A 405 -27.32 27.97 5.66
C ARG A 405 -28.66 27.96 6.40
N ASN A 406 -28.62 27.68 7.71
CA ASN A 406 -29.77 27.58 8.62
C ASN A 406 -30.76 26.45 8.27
N GLN A 407 -30.39 25.52 7.40
CA GLN A 407 -31.17 24.31 7.15
C GLN A 407 -30.46 23.09 7.74
N PRO A 408 -31.20 22.13 8.31
CA PRO A 408 -30.61 20.91 8.81
C PRO A 408 -30.21 19.98 7.65
N PHE A 409 -29.07 19.34 7.75
CA PHE A 409 -28.61 18.30 6.84
C PHE A 409 -27.93 17.16 7.61
N THR A 410 -27.76 16.00 6.97
CA THR A 410 -27.15 14.83 7.59
C THR A 410 -25.74 14.62 7.07
N LEU A 411 -24.78 14.48 7.96
CA LEU A 411 -23.44 13.96 7.67
C LEU A 411 -23.40 12.47 7.95
N LEU A 412 -22.79 11.73 7.05
CA LEU A 412 -22.50 10.32 7.16
C LEU A 412 -20.98 10.16 7.27
N THR A 413 -20.53 9.33 8.21
CA THR A 413 -19.12 8.94 8.33
C THR A 413 -19.08 7.43 8.35
N ASP A 414 -18.50 6.84 7.31
CA ASP A 414 -18.53 5.39 7.12
C ASP A 414 -17.73 4.68 8.21
N TRP A 415 -16.46 5.02 8.37
CA TRP A 415 -15.63 4.43 9.43
C TRP A 415 -14.61 5.44 9.98
N VAL A 416 -14.42 5.41 11.30
CA VAL A 416 -13.33 6.11 12.01
C VAL A 416 -12.64 5.12 12.93
N GLY A 417 -11.32 5.03 12.86
CA GLY A 417 -10.57 4.05 13.63
C GLY A 417 -9.31 4.61 14.26
N ASN A 418 -8.90 3.94 15.33
CA ASN A 418 -7.64 4.16 15.99
C ASN A 418 -6.54 3.33 15.29
N ARG A 419 -5.69 4.00 14.54
CA ARG A 419 -4.50 3.42 13.90
C ARG A 419 -3.22 3.77 14.66
N GLY A 420 -3.32 4.36 15.84
CA GLY A 420 -2.20 4.63 16.73
C GLY A 420 -1.81 3.45 17.59
N GLY A 421 -0.72 3.57 18.33
CA GLY A 421 -0.15 2.52 19.19
C GLY A 421 -0.76 2.44 20.60
N THR A 422 -1.73 3.30 20.95
CA THR A 422 -2.33 3.35 22.29
C THR A 422 -3.84 3.49 22.24
N VAL A 423 -4.50 3.21 23.37
CA VAL A 423 -5.94 3.43 23.53
C VAL A 423 -6.25 4.92 23.39
N PHE A 424 -7.17 5.25 22.50
CA PHE A 424 -7.64 6.61 22.32
C PHE A 424 -8.77 6.93 23.30
N ASN A 425 -8.60 8.05 24.01
CA ASN A 425 -9.60 8.67 24.87
C ASN A 425 -9.65 10.15 24.46
N GLY A 426 -10.73 10.54 23.80
CA GLY A 426 -10.78 11.89 23.26
C GLY A 426 -12.13 12.26 22.66
N THR A 427 -12.12 13.37 21.94
CA THR A 427 -13.30 13.92 21.28
C THR A 427 -13.08 14.04 19.79
N ILE A 428 -14.05 13.62 19.03
CA ILE A 428 -14.14 13.79 17.59
C ILE A 428 -15.07 14.98 17.33
N LEU A 429 -14.70 15.83 16.36
CA LEU A 429 -15.43 17.03 15.98
C LEU A 429 -15.66 17.04 14.48
N TRP A 430 -16.90 17.20 14.05
CA TRP A 430 -17.26 17.59 12.68
C TRP A 430 -17.36 19.12 12.65
N ALA A 431 -16.63 19.78 11.77
CA ALA A 431 -16.57 21.25 11.73
C ALA A 431 -16.62 21.78 10.31
N LEU A 432 -17.26 22.93 10.15
CA LEU A 432 -17.07 23.78 8.99
C LEU A 432 -15.73 24.51 9.13
N THR A 433 -14.91 24.43 8.10
CA THR A 433 -13.62 25.14 8.02
C THR A 433 -13.60 26.08 6.82
N ASP A 434 -12.73 27.05 6.86
CA ASP A 434 -12.31 27.74 5.65
C ASP A 434 -11.39 26.86 4.78
N ARG A 435 -10.99 27.37 3.62
CA ARG A 435 -10.12 26.63 2.68
C ARG A 435 -8.74 26.31 3.28
N GLU A 436 -8.24 27.13 4.20
CA GLU A 436 -6.96 26.95 4.91
C GLU A 436 -7.07 25.93 6.05
N GLY A 437 -8.28 25.45 6.38
CA GLY A 437 -8.53 24.47 7.43
C GLY A 437 -8.84 25.03 8.80
N LYS A 438 -8.98 26.36 8.93
CA LYS A 438 -9.36 26.99 10.18
C LYS A 438 -10.84 26.76 10.46
N ILE A 439 -11.16 26.30 11.66
CA ILE A 439 -12.53 26.04 12.10
C ILE A 439 -13.32 27.36 12.15
N LYS A 440 -14.44 27.40 11.42
CA LYS A 440 -15.43 28.49 11.41
C LYS A 440 -16.59 28.19 12.34
N GLU A 441 -17.03 26.91 12.39
CA GLU A 441 -18.17 26.48 13.19
C GLU A 441 -18.02 24.99 13.55
N GLU A 442 -18.26 24.67 14.83
CA GLU A 442 -18.38 23.30 15.31
C GLU A 442 -19.79 22.78 15.02
N LEU A 443 -19.91 21.70 14.26
CA LEU A 443 -21.20 21.17 13.79
C LEU A 443 -21.71 20.05 14.70
N ALA A 444 -20.83 19.15 15.10
CA ALA A 444 -21.17 18.03 15.97
C ALA A 444 -19.93 17.51 16.68
N THR A 445 -20.13 16.91 17.86
CA THR A 445 -19.05 16.25 18.61
C THR A 445 -19.44 14.84 19.02
N LEU A 446 -18.43 14.01 19.24
CA LEU A 446 -18.56 12.66 19.80
C LEU A 446 -17.38 12.39 20.73
N SER A 447 -17.63 12.22 22.03
CA SER A 447 -16.60 11.78 22.98
C SER A 447 -16.48 10.26 22.96
N TYR A 448 -15.27 9.77 22.95
CA TYR A 448 -14.96 8.35 22.93
C TYR A 448 -13.92 8.01 23.99
N ASN A 449 -14.18 6.94 24.75
CA ASN A 449 -13.27 6.43 25.75
C ASN A 449 -13.01 4.94 25.50
N GLY A 450 -11.74 4.54 25.50
CA GLY A 450 -11.36 3.15 25.40
C GLY A 450 -11.32 2.59 23.96
N LEU A 451 -11.16 3.42 22.94
CA LEU A 451 -10.97 2.92 21.57
C LEU A 451 -9.56 2.33 21.42
N LYS A 452 -9.50 1.01 21.34
CA LYS A 452 -8.24 0.26 21.26
C LYS A 452 -7.56 0.44 19.90
N PRO A 453 -6.23 0.31 19.81
CA PRO A 453 -5.52 0.18 18.53
C PRO A 453 -6.16 -0.85 17.59
N GLY A 454 -6.26 -0.51 16.31
CA GLY A 454 -6.91 -1.33 15.30
C GLY A 454 -8.44 -1.36 15.33
N TRP A 455 -9.08 -0.80 16.36
CA TRP A 455 -10.53 -0.74 16.47
C TRP A 455 -11.07 0.58 15.91
N GLY A 456 -12.31 0.53 15.45
CA GLY A 456 -13.03 1.68 14.93
C GLY A 456 -14.53 1.55 15.15
N TRP A 457 -15.24 2.56 14.74
CA TRP A 457 -16.71 2.55 14.65
C TRP A 457 -17.15 3.06 13.30
N GLY A 458 -18.26 2.56 12.81
CA GLY A 458 -18.80 2.89 11.50
C GLY A 458 -20.22 3.44 11.57
N ASP A 459 -20.75 3.80 10.39
CA ASP A 459 -22.13 4.22 10.16
C ASP A 459 -22.59 5.39 11.05
N VAL A 460 -21.68 6.32 11.33
CA VAL A 460 -21.98 7.48 12.18
C VAL A 460 -22.77 8.50 11.40
N GLN A 461 -23.97 8.78 11.87
CA GLN A 461 -24.84 9.81 11.32
C GLN A 461 -24.95 11.01 12.28
N ARG A 462 -24.84 12.22 11.74
CA ARG A 462 -25.01 13.47 12.50
C ARG A 462 -25.91 14.42 11.75
N THR A 463 -26.98 14.89 12.40
CA THR A 463 -27.76 16.00 11.87
C THR A 463 -27.09 17.29 12.31
N CYS A 464 -26.73 18.12 11.34
CA CYS A 464 -25.99 19.36 11.51
C CYS A 464 -26.74 20.53 10.90
N THR A 465 -26.40 21.74 11.32
CA THR A 465 -26.90 22.99 10.74
C THR A 465 -25.74 23.99 10.73
N ILE A 466 -25.45 24.59 9.59
CA ILE A 466 -24.47 25.67 9.47
C ILE A 466 -25.18 26.99 9.67
N THR A 467 -24.74 27.78 10.65
CA THR A 467 -25.35 29.08 10.98
C THR A 467 -24.50 30.27 10.53
N VAL A 468 -23.20 30.08 10.41
CA VAL A 468 -22.28 31.11 9.92
C VAL A 468 -22.34 31.25 8.40
N PRO A 469 -21.95 32.41 7.85
CA PRO A 469 -21.83 32.57 6.40
C PRO A 469 -20.82 31.59 5.80
N MET A 470 -21.24 30.88 4.76
CA MET A 470 -20.37 30.04 3.96
C MET A 470 -19.69 30.88 2.87
N ALA A 471 -18.46 30.55 2.57
CA ALA A 471 -17.66 31.14 1.51
C ALA A 471 -17.16 30.08 0.54
N ILE A 472 -16.78 30.52 -0.65
CA ILE A 472 -16.18 29.66 -1.67
C ILE A 472 -14.95 28.95 -1.09
N GLY A 473 -14.93 27.62 -1.22
CA GLY A 473 -13.83 26.80 -0.71
C GLY A 473 -13.98 26.37 0.74
N ASP A 474 -15.06 26.76 1.45
CA ASP A 474 -15.35 26.20 2.76
C ASP A 474 -15.59 24.69 2.67
N ARG A 475 -15.15 23.95 3.70
CA ARG A 475 -15.23 22.50 3.75
C ARG A 475 -15.72 22.00 5.10
N ILE A 476 -16.40 20.87 5.11
CA ILE A 476 -16.63 20.12 6.34
C ILE A 476 -15.51 19.12 6.47
N ARG A 477 -14.87 19.11 7.63
CA ARG A 477 -13.77 18.21 8.00
C ARG A 477 -14.03 17.60 9.36
N ILE A 478 -13.36 16.48 9.63
CA ILE A 478 -13.41 15.82 10.93
C ILE A 478 -12.06 16.03 11.64
N PHE A 479 -12.13 16.30 12.94
CA PHE A 479 -10.97 16.50 13.79
C PHE A 479 -11.05 15.60 15.00
N TYR A 480 -9.93 15.38 15.64
CA TYR A 480 -9.86 14.77 16.96
C TYR A 480 -8.98 15.60 17.90
N LYS A 481 -9.22 15.45 19.18
CA LYS A 481 -8.32 15.86 20.25
C LYS A 481 -8.39 14.91 21.42
N SER A 482 -7.30 14.83 22.17
CA SER A 482 -7.18 14.02 23.38
C SER A 482 -6.23 14.68 24.38
N ASP A 483 -5.95 14.01 25.51
CA ASP A 483 -4.92 14.45 26.44
C ASP A 483 -3.51 14.41 25.81
N ARG A 484 -3.27 13.51 24.84
CA ARG A 484 -1.99 13.41 24.10
C ARG A 484 -1.91 14.38 22.93
N THR A 485 -3.05 14.69 22.33
CA THR A 485 -3.20 15.60 21.19
C THR A 485 -4.19 16.70 21.59
N PRO A 486 -3.77 17.70 22.38
CA PRO A 486 -4.70 18.68 22.97
C PRO A 486 -5.27 19.66 21.95
N GLU A 487 -4.60 19.85 20.83
CA GLU A 487 -5.07 20.71 19.74
C GLU A 487 -5.93 19.90 18.74
N TRP A 488 -6.92 20.58 18.16
CA TRP A 488 -7.74 19.96 17.11
C TRP A 488 -6.87 19.55 15.92
N THR A 489 -6.72 18.27 15.73
CA THR A 489 -5.96 17.67 14.63
C THR A 489 -6.92 17.09 13.60
N VAL A 490 -6.76 17.46 12.33
CA VAL A 490 -7.62 16.98 11.25
C VAL A 490 -7.42 15.48 11.05
N ILE A 491 -8.54 14.76 10.93
CA ILE A 491 -8.53 13.34 10.56
C ILE A 491 -8.46 13.27 9.03
N LYS A 492 -7.35 12.78 8.53
CA LYS A 492 -7.13 12.54 7.11
C LYS A 492 -7.47 11.11 6.74
N ALA A 493 -7.52 10.85 5.46
CA ALA A 493 -7.71 9.53 4.89
C ALA A 493 -6.78 9.34 3.68
N GLY A 494 -6.69 8.12 3.19
CA GLY A 494 -6.00 7.81 1.94
C GLY A 494 -6.74 8.35 0.71
N GLU A 495 -6.13 8.14 -0.45
CA GLU A 495 -6.58 8.76 -1.72
C GLU A 495 -8.03 8.41 -2.11
N ASP A 496 -8.54 7.24 -1.70
CA ASP A 496 -9.89 6.78 -2.07
C ASP A 496 -10.97 7.06 -1.03
N CYS A 497 -10.60 7.65 0.10
CA CYS A 497 -11.53 7.98 1.16
C CYS A 497 -11.79 9.48 1.18
N THR A 498 -13.05 9.89 1.08
CA THR A 498 -13.43 11.30 1.17
C THR A 498 -13.23 11.79 2.61
N TRP A 499 -12.22 12.61 2.85
CA TRP A 499 -11.92 13.14 4.19
C TRP A 499 -12.39 14.58 4.40
N GLU A 500 -12.83 15.26 3.34
CA GLU A 500 -13.42 16.59 3.41
C GLU A 500 -14.58 16.72 2.41
N LEU A 501 -15.62 17.44 2.78
CA LEU A 501 -16.73 17.77 1.89
C LEU A 501 -16.67 19.24 1.51
N LEU A 502 -16.68 19.52 0.22
CA LEU A 502 -16.86 20.86 -0.30
C LEU A 502 -18.29 21.30 -0.06
N VAL A 503 -18.48 22.42 0.60
CA VAL A 503 -19.81 22.92 0.98
C VAL A 503 -20.46 23.75 -0.13
N THR A 504 -19.63 24.33 -0.98
CA THR A 504 -20.07 25.15 -2.11
C THR A 504 -19.62 24.48 -3.42
N ASP A 505 -20.44 24.58 -4.47
CA ASP A 505 -20.12 24.08 -5.82
C ASP A 505 -19.04 24.94 -6.51
N GLU A 506 -18.43 25.85 -5.77
CA GLU A 506 -17.43 26.77 -6.23
C GLU A 506 -16.17 26.64 -5.38
N PHE A 507 -15.01 26.42 -6.01
CA PHE A 507 -13.72 26.36 -5.34
C PHE A 507 -12.66 27.13 -6.12
N THR A 508 -11.66 27.62 -5.38
CA THR A 508 -10.54 28.37 -5.96
C THR A 508 -9.30 27.50 -5.91
N ILE A 509 -8.70 27.26 -7.07
CA ILE A 509 -7.43 26.50 -7.19
C ILE A 509 -6.24 27.38 -6.79
N GLU A 510 -6.29 28.66 -7.22
CA GLU A 510 -5.31 29.71 -6.93
C GLU A 510 -6.06 31.03 -6.78
N GLU A 511 -5.41 32.08 -6.31
CA GLU A 511 -6.03 33.44 -6.18
C GLU A 511 -6.75 33.94 -7.44
N SER A 512 -6.44 33.34 -8.60
CA SER A 512 -6.96 33.77 -9.90
C SER A 512 -7.72 32.71 -10.69
N THR A 513 -7.92 31.51 -10.13
CA THR A 513 -8.61 30.43 -10.83
C THR A 513 -9.75 29.92 -10.00
N VAL A 514 -10.97 30.13 -10.49
CA VAL A 514 -12.22 29.72 -9.85
C VAL A 514 -12.88 28.62 -10.70
N VAL A 515 -13.29 27.55 -10.08
CA VAL A 515 -14.01 26.43 -10.73
C VAL A 515 -15.40 26.33 -10.15
N ARG A 516 -16.40 26.26 -11.03
CA ARG A 516 -17.81 26.04 -10.68
C ARG A 516 -18.35 24.81 -11.40
N TYR A 517 -18.96 23.92 -10.68
CA TYR A 517 -19.65 22.77 -11.25
C TYR A 517 -21.16 22.98 -11.27
N HIS A 518 -21.74 23.05 -12.46
CA HIS A 518 -23.17 23.16 -12.67
C HIS A 518 -23.76 21.77 -12.87
N LYS A 519 -24.09 21.08 -11.78
CA LYS A 519 -24.54 19.68 -11.76
C LYS A 519 -25.79 19.44 -12.63
N PRO A 520 -26.87 20.27 -12.59
CA PRO A 520 -28.04 20.09 -13.44
C PRO A 520 -27.75 20.17 -14.94
N GLU A 521 -26.74 20.94 -15.32
CA GLU A 521 -26.36 21.18 -16.70
C GLU A 521 -25.22 20.26 -17.16
N GLY A 522 -24.60 19.53 -16.22
CA GLY A 522 -23.42 18.70 -16.48
C GLY A 522 -22.26 19.50 -17.08
N THR A 523 -21.98 20.67 -16.53
CA THR A 523 -20.91 21.55 -17.01
C THR A 523 -19.98 21.98 -15.88
N LEU A 524 -18.68 22.03 -16.17
CA LEU A 524 -17.65 22.58 -15.31
C LEU A 524 -17.20 23.92 -15.90
N GLU A 525 -17.43 24.98 -15.16
CA GLU A 525 -17.00 26.33 -15.53
C GLU A 525 -15.70 26.67 -14.83
N VAL A 526 -14.66 26.98 -15.58
CA VAL A 526 -13.35 27.36 -15.07
C VAL A 526 -13.05 28.79 -15.47
N THR A 527 -12.89 29.68 -14.50
CA THR A 527 -12.48 31.07 -14.71
C THR A 527 -11.01 31.20 -14.35
N THR A 528 -10.18 31.57 -15.32
CA THR A 528 -8.72 31.71 -15.16
C THR A 528 -8.25 33.08 -15.60
N LYS A 529 -6.97 33.38 -15.34
CA LYS A 529 -6.30 34.50 -16.02
C LYS A 529 -6.12 34.19 -17.51
N GLU A 530 -6.04 35.27 -18.31
CA GLU A 530 -5.76 35.16 -19.75
C GLU A 530 -4.50 34.35 -20.04
N GLY A 531 -4.55 33.49 -21.03
CA GLY A 531 -3.41 32.66 -21.46
C GLY A 531 -3.24 31.31 -20.73
N VAL A 532 -4.18 30.90 -19.88
CA VAL A 532 -4.17 29.58 -19.24
C VAL A 532 -5.04 28.62 -20.03
N ALA A 533 -4.47 27.54 -20.57
CA ALA A 533 -5.25 26.47 -21.20
C ALA A 533 -5.75 25.48 -20.13
N VAL A 534 -7.02 25.07 -20.27
CA VAL A 534 -7.69 24.18 -19.31
C VAL A 534 -8.02 22.86 -19.99
N GLN A 535 -7.69 21.75 -19.34
CA GLN A 535 -8.01 20.41 -19.83
C GLN A 535 -8.55 19.54 -18.71
N LEU A 536 -9.65 18.82 -18.96
CA LEU A 536 -10.13 17.79 -18.08
C LEU A 536 -9.50 16.46 -18.48
N LEU A 537 -8.94 15.77 -17.50
CA LEU A 537 -8.34 14.44 -17.65
C LEU A 537 -9.17 13.45 -16.85
N SER A 538 -9.18 12.18 -17.26
CA SER A 538 -9.57 11.09 -16.37
C SER A 538 -8.60 11.05 -15.17
N GLU A 539 -8.94 10.35 -14.13
CA GLU A 539 -8.03 10.10 -13.00
C GLU A 539 -6.71 9.47 -13.46
N ALA A 540 -6.75 8.68 -14.54
CA ALA A 540 -5.60 8.09 -15.21
C ALA A 540 -4.76 9.09 -16.05
N GLY A 541 -5.07 10.39 -16.00
CA GLY A 541 -4.36 11.42 -16.77
C GLY A 541 -4.70 11.44 -18.25
N VAL A 542 -5.71 10.68 -18.71
CA VAL A 542 -6.12 10.67 -20.12
C VAL A 542 -7.01 11.87 -20.42
N PRO A 543 -6.70 12.69 -21.46
CA PRO A 543 -7.53 13.81 -21.85
C PRO A 543 -8.96 13.40 -22.20
N LEU A 544 -9.94 14.05 -21.58
CA LEU A 544 -11.36 13.88 -21.84
C LEU A 544 -11.86 15.07 -22.68
N GLY A 545 -11.63 15.01 -23.98
CA GLY A 545 -11.98 16.07 -24.91
C GLY A 545 -10.79 16.95 -25.32
N GLU A 546 -11.04 17.93 -26.18
CA GLU A 546 -10.03 18.87 -26.64
C GLU A 546 -9.60 19.83 -25.55
N CYS A 547 -8.33 20.20 -25.53
CA CYS A 547 -7.80 21.23 -24.66
C CYS A 547 -8.45 22.57 -25.03
N CYS A 548 -9.23 23.13 -24.13
CA CYS A 548 -9.84 24.44 -24.35
C CYS A 548 -8.80 25.52 -24.06
N SER A 549 -8.26 26.17 -25.12
CA SER A 549 -7.49 27.39 -24.94
C SER A 549 -8.44 28.55 -24.67
N SER A 550 -8.26 29.24 -23.56
CA SER A 550 -9.05 30.43 -23.29
C SER A 550 -8.55 31.62 -24.11
N GLU A 551 -9.27 31.97 -25.15
CA GLU A 551 -9.20 33.35 -25.69
C GLU A 551 -9.89 34.34 -24.74
N GLY A 552 -10.43 33.88 -23.60
CA GLY A 552 -11.12 34.64 -22.57
C GLY A 552 -10.94 34.03 -21.18
N VAL A 553 -11.36 34.77 -20.17
CA VAL A 553 -11.19 34.45 -18.75
C VAL A 553 -11.99 33.22 -18.32
N LYS A 554 -12.94 32.72 -19.14
CA LYS A 554 -13.89 31.68 -18.78
C LYS A 554 -13.91 30.53 -19.76
N THR A 555 -13.68 29.31 -19.27
CA THR A 555 -13.76 28.05 -20.01
C THR A 555 -14.91 27.20 -19.49
N VAL A 556 -15.74 26.63 -20.36
CA VAL A 556 -16.83 25.71 -19.97
C VAL A 556 -16.55 24.34 -20.54
N ILE A 557 -16.40 23.35 -19.66
CA ILE A 557 -16.17 21.95 -20.03
C ILE A 557 -17.46 21.16 -19.81
N ARG A 558 -17.92 20.43 -20.83
CA ARG A 558 -19.06 19.54 -20.72
C ARG A 558 -18.65 18.26 -20.01
N THR A 559 -19.34 17.95 -18.91
CA THR A 559 -19.14 16.71 -18.13
C THR A 559 -20.31 15.74 -18.28
N GLN A 560 -21.34 16.12 -19.06
CA GLN A 560 -22.52 15.28 -19.30
C GLN A 560 -22.08 13.97 -20.00
N GLY A 561 -22.46 12.83 -19.43
CA GLY A 561 -22.10 11.50 -19.94
C GLY A 561 -20.78 10.95 -19.39
N LEU A 562 -20.04 11.71 -18.58
CA LEU A 562 -18.91 11.17 -17.83
C LEU A 562 -19.46 10.39 -16.61
N PRO A 563 -18.86 9.22 -16.30
CA PRO A 563 -19.21 8.47 -15.10
C PRO A 563 -19.01 9.32 -13.84
N ALA A 564 -19.73 9.02 -12.76
CA ALA A 564 -19.35 9.55 -11.45
C ALA A 564 -17.95 9.06 -11.08
N GLY A 565 -17.11 9.93 -10.56
CA GLY A 565 -15.75 9.58 -10.23
C GLY A 565 -14.85 10.78 -10.02
N THR A 566 -13.57 10.49 -9.77
CA THR A 566 -12.52 11.49 -9.65
C THR A 566 -11.92 11.81 -11.02
N TYR A 567 -11.68 13.08 -11.25
CA TYR A 567 -11.11 13.62 -12.47
C TYR A 567 -9.99 14.61 -12.13
N VAL A 568 -9.09 14.84 -13.06
CA VAL A 568 -8.01 15.81 -12.90
C VAL A 568 -8.27 17.01 -13.81
N LEU A 569 -8.38 18.18 -13.23
CA LEU A 569 -8.41 19.44 -13.97
C LEU A 569 -6.97 19.95 -14.10
N GLN A 570 -6.46 19.95 -15.31
CA GLN A 570 -5.13 20.45 -15.62
C GLN A 570 -5.19 21.88 -16.14
N LEU A 571 -4.43 22.77 -15.54
CA LEU A 571 -4.23 24.15 -15.96
C LEU A 571 -2.82 24.25 -16.54
N LYS A 572 -2.74 24.41 -17.87
CA LYS A 572 -1.46 24.55 -18.59
C LYS A 572 -1.03 26.00 -18.63
N LYS A 573 0.07 26.31 -17.95
CA LYS A 573 0.68 27.64 -17.88
C LYS A 573 1.98 27.67 -18.70
N THR A 574 2.48 28.86 -18.97
CA THR A 574 3.71 29.03 -19.77
C THR A 574 4.96 28.47 -19.07
N PHE A 575 4.98 28.40 -17.74
CA PHE A 575 6.15 28.01 -16.96
C PHE A 575 5.92 26.87 -15.95
N GLU A 576 4.67 26.59 -15.59
CA GLU A 576 4.35 25.55 -14.60
C GLU A 576 2.89 25.10 -14.77
N ASP A 577 2.68 23.80 -14.96
CA ASP A 577 1.34 23.21 -15.03
C ASP A 577 0.81 22.98 -13.60
N CYS A 578 -0.44 23.33 -13.36
CA CYS A 578 -1.15 23.02 -12.12
C CYS A 578 -2.20 21.95 -12.39
N GLN A 579 -2.30 20.96 -11.50
CA GLN A 579 -3.31 19.92 -11.58
C GLN A 579 -4.12 19.87 -10.28
N VAL A 580 -5.43 19.75 -10.41
CA VAL A 580 -6.34 19.65 -9.27
C VAL A 580 -7.30 18.50 -9.49
N ARG A 581 -7.42 17.62 -8.52
CA ARG A 581 -8.42 16.55 -8.53
C ARG A 581 -9.79 17.12 -8.21
N ILE A 582 -10.79 16.75 -9.00
CA ILE A 582 -12.19 17.13 -8.84
C ILE A 582 -13.06 15.88 -8.84
N LYS A 583 -14.06 15.82 -7.97
CA LYS A 583 -15.02 14.72 -7.95
C LYS A 583 -16.30 15.17 -8.66
N LEU A 584 -16.70 14.48 -9.71
CA LEU A 584 -17.98 14.68 -10.37
C LEU A 584 -18.97 13.66 -9.79
N GLY A 585 -20.09 14.14 -9.26
CA GLY A 585 -21.09 13.31 -8.59
C GLY A 585 -21.93 12.45 -9.55
N ASP A 586 -22.64 11.45 -8.99
CA ASP A 586 -23.47 10.50 -9.70
C ASP A 586 -24.49 11.16 -10.63
N SER A 587 -24.48 10.78 -11.89
CA SER A 587 -25.51 11.10 -12.88
C SER A 587 -26.68 10.09 -12.86
N SER A 588 -26.83 9.30 -11.80
CA SER A 588 -27.90 8.29 -11.70
C SER A 588 -28.92 8.62 -10.62
N SER A 589 -29.83 9.50 -10.92
CA SER A 589 -31.20 9.40 -10.40
C SER A 589 -32.18 9.91 -11.46
N THR A 590 -32.41 9.09 -12.47
CA THR A 590 -33.64 9.10 -13.25
C THR A 590 -34.19 7.69 -13.26
N ASN A 591 -35.09 7.47 -12.39
CA ASN A 591 -36.28 6.64 -12.21
C ASN A 591 -36.30 5.86 -10.94
#